data_f27ae97d3e6f4fef26b8dea40595e131
#
_entry.id   f27ae97d3e6f4fef26b8dea40595e131
#
_cell.length_a   1.000
_cell.length_b   1.000
_cell.length_c   1.000
_cell.angle_alpha   90.00
_cell.angle_beta   90.00
_cell.angle_gamma   90.00
#
_symmetry.space_group_name_H-M   'P 1'
#
loop_
_entity.id
_entity.type
_entity.pdbx_description
1 polymer ?
#
loop_
_entity_poly.entity_id
_entity_poly.type
_entity_poly.pdbx_seq_one_letter_code
_entity_poly.pdbx_strand_id
1 'polypeptide(L)'
;MERVIVTGATSMIGEALIEECLKHGISVCAVIRKDTARKDRLPQDPHLELVECSLEELAALPEKVTGSFDTFYHIAWGYTGAARNKSTRLQSKNIDYTLDAVEAAAKLGCKRFIGAGSQAEYGPLDREMIGPDAPEHPTTPYGVSKLAAGRLSKLLCKELGIEWIWPRIFSVYGIYDKESTMVMTALHQFLAEEETAFTPGEQEWDYLYSKDAGRAFYLIGEKGRDGSIYCVGSGKARRLYEYIYPVSYTHLRAHETCAD
;
A
#
# COMPACT_ATOMS: atom_id res chain seq x y z
N MET A 1 6.18 18.68 -5.86
CA MET A 1 7.02 17.52 -6.27
C MET A 1 7.18 17.56 -7.79
N GLU A 2 8.39 17.30 -8.28
CA GLU A 2 8.67 17.23 -9.73
C GLU A 2 9.14 15.82 -10.14
N ARG A 3 9.91 15.16 -9.28
CA ARG A 3 10.46 13.83 -9.54
C ARG A 3 10.46 12.96 -8.29
N VAL A 4 9.89 11.75 -8.38
CA VAL A 4 9.72 10.85 -7.24
C VAL A 4 10.24 9.44 -7.52
N ILE A 5 10.60 8.72 -6.46
CA ILE A 5 10.91 7.30 -6.49
C ILE A 5 9.78 6.52 -5.82
N VAL A 6 9.38 5.41 -6.42
CA VAL A 6 8.34 4.52 -5.88
C VAL A 6 8.86 3.08 -5.85
N THR A 7 9.11 2.54 -4.66
CA THR A 7 9.33 1.09 -4.48
C THR A 7 7.99 0.38 -4.32
N GLY A 8 7.92 -0.88 -4.73
CA GLY A 8 6.63 -1.59 -4.78
C GLY A 8 5.70 -1.10 -5.89
N ALA A 9 6.28 -0.52 -6.93
CA ALA A 9 5.62 0.11 -8.07
C ALA A 9 4.54 -0.76 -8.74
N THR A 10 4.75 -2.07 -8.84
CA THR A 10 3.80 -3.01 -9.46
C THR A 10 2.74 -3.57 -8.49
N SER A 11 2.66 -3.04 -7.27
CA SER A 11 1.57 -3.35 -6.33
C SER A 11 0.33 -2.51 -6.66
N MET A 12 -0.84 -2.94 -6.20
CA MET A 12 -2.11 -2.23 -6.38
C MET A 12 -2.03 -0.74 -5.98
N ILE A 13 -1.42 -0.43 -4.84
CA ILE A 13 -1.30 0.97 -4.36
C ILE A 13 -0.16 1.70 -5.07
N GLY A 14 0.96 1.00 -5.36
CA GLY A 14 2.10 1.60 -6.06
C GLY A 14 1.73 2.02 -7.48
N GLU A 15 1.02 1.18 -8.20
CA GLU A 15 0.51 1.48 -9.55
C GLU A 15 -0.47 2.67 -9.50
N ALA A 16 -1.45 2.66 -8.61
CA ALA A 16 -2.40 3.75 -8.48
C ALA A 16 -1.74 5.10 -8.10
N LEU A 17 -0.70 5.09 -7.26
CA LEU A 17 0.11 6.26 -6.96
C LEU A 17 0.85 6.76 -8.19
N ILE A 18 1.46 5.86 -8.97
CA ILE A 18 2.20 6.20 -10.19
C ILE A 18 1.26 6.85 -11.21
N GLU A 19 0.10 6.24 -11.48
CA GLU A 19 -0.91 6.86 -12.35
C GLU A 19 -1.27 8.28 -11.90
N GLU A 20 -1.47 8.49 -10.59
CA GLU A 20 -1.83 9.80 -10.08
C GLU A 20 -0.69 10.81 -10.19
N CYS A 21 0.56 10.41 -9.94
CA CYS A 21 1.73 11.26 -10.15
C CYS A 21 1.87 11.69 -11.61
N LEU A 22 1.76 10.74 -12.55
CA LEU A 22 1.85 11.01 -13.99
C LEU A 22 0.74 11.95 -14.47
N LYS A 23 -0.50 11.82 -14.00
CA LYS A 23 -1.61 12.74 -14.28
C LYS A 23 -1.29 14.19 -13.89
N HIS A 24 -0.44 14.37 -12.87
CA HIS A 24 0.00 15.68 -12.41
C HIS A 24 1.34 16.12 -13.01
N GLY A 25 1.86 15.44 -14.03
CA GLY A 25 3.10 15.78 -14.72
C GLY A 25 4.37 15.50 -13.90
N ILE A 26 4.28 14.67 -12.87
CA ILE A 26 5.41 14.31 -12.02
C ILE A 26 6.16 13.13 -12.66
N SER A 27 7.48 13.26 -12.80
CA SER A 27 8.33 12.17 -13.27
C SER A 27 8.52 11.12 -12.19
N VAL A 28 8.37 9.85 -12.56
CA VAL A 28 8.41 8.72 -11.61
C VAL A 28 9.52 7.75 -11.99
N CYS A 29 10.41 7.46 -11.04
CA CYS A 29 11.29 6.31 -11.07
C CYS A 29 10.62 5.14 -10.33
N ALA A 30 10.10 4.20 -11.09
CA ALA A 30 9.42 3.01 -10.57
C ALA A 30 10.43 1.88 -10.33
N VAL A 31 10.65 1.54 -9.06
CA VAL A 31 11.55 0.46 -8.67
C VAL A 31 10.81 -0.86 -8.73
N ILE A 32 11.27 -1.75 -9.60
CA ILE A 32 10.68 -3.06 -9.86
C ILE A 32 11.71 -4.18 -9.60
N ARG A 33 11.23 -5.40 -9.34
CA ARG A 33 12.11 -6.58 -9.28
C ARG A 33 12.49 -7.00 -10.70
N LYS A 34 13.70 -7.49 -10.89
CA LYS A 34 14.27 -7.91 -12.17
C LYS A 34 13.28 -8.76 -12.97
N ASP A 35 12.81 -9.84 -12.52
CA ASP A 35 11.96 -10.76 -13.29
C ASP A 35 10.48 -10.66 -12.91
N THR A 36 9.97 -9.44 -12.70
CA THR A 36 8.57 -9.28 -12.34
C THR A 36 7.65 -9.51 -13.55
N ALA A 37 6.76 -10.51 -13.43
CA ALA A 37 5.68 -10.72 -14.40
C ALA A 37 4.58 -9.63 -14.37
N ARG A 38 4.75 -8.61 -13.50
CA ARG A 38 3.76 -7.54 -13.30
C ARG A 38 4.16 -6.22 -13.93
N LYS A 39 5.18 -6.21 -14.78
CA LYS A 39 5.67 -5.01 -15.45
C LYS A 39 4.58 -4.35 -16.32
N ASP A 40 3.75 -5.18 -16.95
CA ASP A 40 2.66 -4.73 -17.83
C ASP A 40 1.50 -4.02 -17.10
N ARG A 41 1.53 -3.99 -15.75
CA ARG A 41 0.58 -3.19 -14.96
C ARG A 41 0.89 -1.69 -15.01
N LEU A 42 2.13 -1.34 -15.30
CA LEU A 42 2.58 0.03 -15.30
C LEU A 42 2.26 0.69 -16.66
N PRO A 43 1.81 1.95 -16.66
CA PRO A 43 1.49 2.66 -17.89
C PRO A 43 2.76 2.89 -18.75
N GLN A 44 2.55 3.02 -20.04
CA GLN A 44 3.62 3.51 -20.93
C GLN A 44 3.53 5.04 -20.98
N ASP A 45 4.47 5.71 -20.33
CA ASP A 45 4.50 7.16 -20.21
C ASP A 45 5.96 7.64 -20.29
N PRO A 46 6.28 8.74 -21.03
CA PRO A 46 7.63 9.27 -21.12
C PRO A 46 8.20 9.80 -19.80
N HIS A 47 7.35 10.08 -18.82
CA HIS A 47 7.75 10.49 -17.47
C HIS A 47 7.90 9.30 -16.49
N LEU A 48 7.76 8.05 -16.98
CA LEU A 48 7.94 6.85 -16.18
C LEU A 48 9.24 6.13 -16.56
N GLU A 49 10.18 6.11 -15.64
CA GLU A 49 11.43 5.34 -15.74
C GLU A 49 11.30 4.07 -14.89
N LEU A 50 11.73 2.93 -15.43
CA LEU A 50 11.76 1.65 -14.70
C LEU A 50 13.18 1.30 -14.30
N VAL A 51 13.39 1.02 -13.00
CA VAL A 51 14.70 0.61 -12.46
C VAL A 51 14.57 -0.73 -11.75
N GLU A 52 15.44 -1.65 -12.14
CA GLU A 52 15.50 -2.99 -11.53
C GLU A 52 16.31 -2.97 -10.25
N CYS A 53 15.61 -3.16 -9.11
CA CYS A 53 16.21 -3.27 -7.79
C CYS A 53 15.30 -4.09 -6.87
N SER A 54 15.84 -5.09 -6.22
CA SER A 54 15.13 -5.87 -5.21
C SER A 54 15.17 -5.18 -3.83
N LEU A 55 14.38 -5.65 -2.86
CA LEU A 55 14.44 -5.13 -1.50
C LEU A 55 15.80 -5.35 -0.85
N GLU A 56 16.42 -6.48 -1.16
CA GLU A 56 17.75 -6.87 -0.67
C GLU A 56 18.89 -6.00 -1.23
N GLU A 57 18.61 -5.25 -2.31
CA GLU A 57 19.59 -4.43 -3.02
C GLU A 57 19.34 -2.92 -2.86
N LEU A 58 18.38 -2.50 -2.01
CA LEU A 58 17.99 -1.09 -1.89
C LEU A 58 19.15 -0.17 -1.51
N ALA A 59 20.11 -0.64 -0.73
CA ALA A 59 21.32 0.12 -0.40
C ALA A 59 22.14 0.55 -1.64
N ALA A 60 22.08 -0.24 -2.74
CA ALA A 60 22.74 0.03 -4.02
C ALA A 60 21.83 0.80 -5.02
N LEU A 61 20.59 1.12 -4.67
CA LEU A 61 19.70 1.87 -5.57
C LEU A 61 20.28 3.20 -6.04
N PRO A 62 21.02 3.98 -5.22
CA PRO A 62 21.63 5.23 -5.67
C PRO A 62 22.65 5.06 -6.80
N GLU A 63 23.23 3.87 -6.99
CA GLU A 63 24.15 3.58 -8.08
C GLU A 63 23.43 3.22 -9.39
N LYS A 64 22.13 2.88 -9.29
CA LYS A 64 21.29 2.44 -10.42
C LYS A 64 20.47 3.57 -11.05
N VAL A 65 20.39 4.72 -10.41
CA VAL A 65 19.60 5.87 -10.89
C VAL A 65 20.43 7.14 -10.97
N THR A 66 20.01 8.08 -11.82
CA THR A 66 20.71 9.34 -12.01
C THR A 66 19.83 10.53 -11.67
N GLY A 67 20.44 11.60 -11.21
CA GLY A 67 19.77 12.85 -10.84
C GLY A 67 19.26 12.86 -9.40
N SER A 68 18.54 13.91 -9.04
CA SER A 68 17.95 14.10 -7.71
C SER A 68 16.44 13.86 -7.74
N PHE A 69 15.88 13.57 -6.59
CA PHE A 69 14.46 13.30 -6.40
C PHE A 69 13.92 14.10 -5.22
N ASP A 70 12.64 14.47 -5.27
CA ASP A 70 12.00 15.24 -4.20
C ASP A 70 11.50 14.33 -3.07
N THR A 71 10.88 13.21 -3.44
CA THR A 71 10.18 12.31 -2.52
C THR A 71 10.48 10.86 -2.84
N PHE A 72 10.71 10.08 -1.80
CA PHE A 72 10.84 8.63 -1.86
C PHE A 72 9.61 7.96 -1.25
N TYR A 73 8.83 7.23 -2.05
CA TYR A 73 7.72 6.41 -1.60
C TYR A 73 8.17 4.96 -1.43
N HIS A 74 8.19 4.50 -0.19
CA HIS A 74 8.51 3.11 0.13
C HIS A 74 7.24 2.30 0.38
N ILE A 75 6.64 1.77 -0.70
CA ILE A 75 5.41 0.94 -0.64
C ILE A 75 5.75 -0.55 -0.61
N ALA A 76 6.95 -0.92 -1.05
CA ALA A 76 7.41 -2.30 -1.07
C ALA A 76 7.42 -2.92 0.33
N TRP A 77 7.04 -4.20 0.40
CA TRP A 77 7.14 -5.03 1.60
C TRP A 77 7.32 -6.48 1.18
N GLY A 78 8.33 -7.14 1.70
CA GLY A 78 8.61 -8.53 1.42
C GLY A 78 7.69 -9.50 2.17
N TYR A 79 7.58 -10.72 1.66
CA TYR A 79 6.93 -11.83 2.35
C TYR A 79 5.46 -11.59 2.70
N THR A 80 4.71 -10.97 1.79
CA THR A 80 3.29 -10.62 1.98
C THR A 80 2.31 -11.76 1.73
N GLY A 81 2.79 -12.95 1.33
CA GLY A 81 1.99 -14.16 1.13
C GLY A 81 1.74 -14.93 2.45
N ALA A 82 1.84 -16.25 2.39
CA ALA A 82 1.61 -17.15 3.54
C ALA A 82 2.49 -16.84 4.77
N ALA A 83 3.69 -16.27 4.56
CA ALA A 83 4.61 -15.89 5.63
C ALA A 83 4.22 -14.62 6.39
N ARG A 84 3.25 -13.84 5.88
CA ARG A 84 2.89 -12.52 6.44
C ARG A 84 2.65 -12.55 7.95
N ASN A 85 1.83 -13.47 8.42
CA ASN A 85 1.45 -13.57 9.83
C ASN A 85 2.06 -14.80 10.54
N LYS A 86 2.94 -15.56 9.86
CA LYS A 86 3.46 -16.83 10.36
C LYS A 86 4.97 -16.85 10.57
N SER A 87 5.73 -15.96 9.93
CA SER A 87 7.19 -15.98 9.99
C SER A 87 7.76 -14.67 10.54
N THR A 88 8.13 -14.67 11.82
CA THR A 88 8.77 -13.54 12.50
C THR A 88 10.10 -13.19 11.83
N ARG A 89 10.93 -14.18 11.52
CA ARG A 89 12.25 -13.99 10.90
C ARG A 89 12.17 -13.33 9.53
N LEU A 90 11.19 -13.72 8.69
CA LEU A 90 11.03 -13.13 7.37
C LEU A 90 10.43 -11.71 7.45
N GLN A 91 9.51 -11.49 8.38
CA GLN A 91 8.92 -10.17 8.55
C GLN A 91 9.94 -9.15 9.09
N SER A 92 10.81 -9.53 10.03
CA SER A 92 11.82 -8.62 10.60
C SER A 92 12.82 -8.10 9.55
N LYS A 93 13.12 -8.84 8.48
CA LYS A 93 13.99 -8.35 7.39
C LYS A 93 13.50 -7.06 6.74
N ASN A 94 12.19 -6.84 6.74
CA ASN A 94 11.62 -5.62 6.16
C ASN A 94 11.98 -4.35 6.96
N ILE A 95 12.42 -4.49 8.20
CA ILE A 95 12.93 -3.36 8.99
C ILE A 95 14.21 -2.85 8.34
N ASP A 96 15.17 -3.73 8.07
CA ASP A 96 16.44 -3.38 7.42
C ASP A 96 16.18 -2.81 6.02
N TYR A 97 15.33 -3.45 5.22
CA TYR A 97 14.95 -2.92 3.89
C TYR A 97 14.33 -1.51 3.95
N THR A 98 13.58 -1.21 5.00
CA THR A 98 13.02 0.14 5.20
C THR A 98 14.12 1.15 5.56
N LEU A 99 15.10 0.77 6.38
CA LEU A 99 16.24 1.62 6.72
C LEU A 99 17.13 1.84 5.49
N ASP A 100 17.44 0.81 4.71
CA ASP A 100 18.14 0.92 3.43
C ASP A 100 17.44 1.89 2.47
N ALA A 101 16.10 1.86 2.43
CA ALA A 101 15.31 2.78 1.62
C ALA A 101 15.43 4.23 2.10
N VAL A 102 15.50 4.48 3.42
CA VAL A 102 15.73 5.83 3.97
C VAL A 102 17.13 6.33 3.61
N GLU A 103 18.16 5.49 3.76
CA GLU A 103 19.53 5.86 3.37
C GLU A 103 19.65 6.13 1.86
N ALA A 104 19.00 5.31 1.03
CA ALA A 104 18.94 5.52 -0.40
C ALA A 104 18.24 6.85 -0.73
N ALA A 105 17.15 7.17 -0.07
CA ALA A 105 16.46 8.45 -0.23
C ALA A 105 17.38 9.65 0.09
N ALA A 106 18.15 9.57 1.17
CA ALA A 106 19.11 10.61 1.53
C ALA A 106 20.19 10.81 0.46
N LYS A 107 20.81 9.69 0.02
CA LYS A 107 21.85 9.71 -1.02
C LYS A 107 21.35 10.26 -2.35
N LEU A 108 20.07 10.08 -2.66
CA LEU A 108 19.40 10.57 -3.87
C LEU A 108 18.86 12.00 -3.75
N GLY A 109 19.11 12.67 -2.62
CA GLY A 109 18.73 14.06 -2.39
C GLY A 109 17.25 14.27 -2.09
N CYS A 110 16.52 13.20 -1.75
CA CYS A 110 15.11 13.32 -1.37
C CYS A 110 14.98 14.17 -0.10
N LYS A 111 14.04 15.09 -0.13
CA LYS A 111 13.67 15.89 1.05
C LYS A 111 12.66 15.18 1.94
N ARG A 112 11.95 14.21 1.38
CA ARG A 112 10.83 13.53 2.03
C ARG A 112 10.85 12.03 1.80
N PHE A 113 10.67 11.28 2.87
CA PHE A 113 10.46 9.84 2.87
C PHE A 113 9.03 9.51 3.32
N ILE A 114 8.31 8.73 2.53
CA ILE A 114 6.94 8.29 2.82
C ILE A 114 6.94 6.76 2.83
N GLY A 115 6.84 6.17 4.02
CA GLY A 115 6.81 4.70 4.17
C GLY A 115 5.40 4.19 4.40
N ALA A 116 5.00 3.15 3.66
CA ALA A 116 3.68 2.56 3.80
C ALA A 116 3.53 1.77 5.11
N GLY A 117 2.81 2.33 6.07
CA GLY A 117 2.35 1.69 7.30
C GLY A 117 1.12 0.80 7.07
N SER A 118 0.54 0.30 8.16
CA SER A 118 -0.62 -0.59 8.13
C SER A 118 -1.49 -0.46 9.37
N GLN A 119 -2.81 -0.66 9.23
CA GLN A 119 -3.72 -0.83 10.37
C GLN A 119 -3.28 -1.95 11.33
N ALA A 120 -2.50 -2.94 10.84
CA ALA A 120 -1.99 -4.03 11.67
C ALA A 120 -1.04 -3.56 12.80
N GLU A 121 -0.55 -2.32 12.73
CA GLU A 121 0.27 -1.69 13.77
C GLU A 121 -0.54 -1.38 15.03
N TYR A 122 -1.84 -1.16 14.89
CA TYR A 122 -2.75 -0.97 16.03
C TYR A 122 -3.07 -2.29 16.73
N GLY A 123 -3.10 -3.41 15.98
CA GLY A 123 -3.63 -4.68 16.49
C GLY A 123 -5.17 -4.64 16.60
N PRO A 124 -5.76 -5.61 17.31
CA PRO A 124 -7.19 -5.61 17.59
C PRO A 124 -7.56 -4.45 18.53
N LEU A 125 -8.48 -3.60 18.11
CA LEU A 125 -9.01 -2.50 18.91
C LEU A 125 -10.54 -2.58 18.92
N ASP A 126 -11.10 -2.47 20.10
CA ASP A 126 -12.54 -2.32 20.32
C ASP A 126 -12.86 -0.81 20.37
N ARG A 127 -12.97 -0.19 19.20
CA ARG A 127 -13.23 1.25 19.03
C ARG A 127 -14.03 1.48 17.76
N GLU A 128 -14.99 2.38 17.84
CA GLU A 128 -15.79 2.84 16.70
C GLU A 128 -14.93 3.56 15.63
N MET A 129 -13.89 4.28 16.05
CA MET A 129 -12.99 4.99 15.13
C MET A 129 -11.53 4.83 15.54
N ILE A 130 -10.67 4.52 14.57
CA ILE A 130 -9.22 4.41 14.76
C ILE A 130 -8.54 5.62 14.11
N GLY A 131 -8.01 6.51 14.94
CA GLY A 131 -7.21 7.66 14.51
C GLY A 131 -5.69 7.37 14.56
N PRO A 132 -4.87 8.32 14.09
CA PRO A 132 -3.40 8.16 14.08
C PRO A 132 -2.80 8.00 15.48
N ASP A 133 -3.45 8.53 16.51
CA ASP A 133 -3.01 8.49 17.91
C ASP A 133 -3.60 7.31 18.70
N ALA A 134 -4.28 6.38 18.03
CA ALA A 134 -4.82 5.17 18.68
C ALA A 134 -3.67 4.29 19.23
N PRO A 135 -3.89 3.56 20.33
CA PRO A 135 -2.88 2.68 20.92
C PRO A 135 -2.37 1.64 19.94
N GLU A 136 -1.07 1.40 19.98
CA GLU A 136 -0.36 0.48 19.09
C GLU A 136 -0.05 -0.81 19.84
N HIS A 137 -0.83 -1.87 19.57
CA HIS A 137 -0.69 -3.18 20.20
C HIS A 137 -0.69 -4.32 19.17
N PRO A 138 0.28 -4.33 18.21
CA PRO A 138 0.31 -5.35 17.17
C PRO A 138 0.53 -6.74 17.75
N THR A 139 -0.25 -7.71 17.28
CA THR A 139 -0.22 -9.11 17.73
C THR A 139 0.33 -10.07 16.70
N THR A 140 0.70 -9.58 15.50
CA THR A 140 1.23 -10.40 14.42
C THR A 140 2.67 -10.02 14.07
N PRO A 141 3.50 -10.95 13.56
CA PRO A 141 4.84 -10.63 13.08
C PRO A 141 4.87 -9.47 12.08
N TYR A 142 3.88 -9.42 11.19
CA TYR A 142 3.72 -8.34 10.21
C TYR A 142 3.45 -6.99 10.90
N GLY A 143 2.48 -6.91 11.80
CA GLY A 143 2.12 -5.67 12.50
C GLY A 143 3.27 -5.14 13.36
N VAL A 144 3.94 -6.04 14.11
CA VAL A 144 5.11 -5.69 14.92
C VAL A 144 6.24 -5.15 14.05
N SER A 145 6.54 -5.81 12.92
CA SER A 145 7.61 -5.37 12.03
C SER A 145 7.27 -4.06 11.33
N LYS A 146 6.01 -3.82 10.95
CA LYS A 146 5.55 -2.53 10.39
C LYS A 146 5.73 -1.40 11.41
N LEU A 147 5.31 -1.59 12.64
CA LEU A 147 5.47 -0.61 13.70
C LEU A 147 6.95 -0.31 13.96
N ALA A 148 7.79 -1.36 14.07
CA ALA A 148 9.23 -1.20 14.28
C ALA A 148 9.90 -0.45 13.12
N ALA A 149 9.58 -0.81 11.87
CA ALA A 149 10.10 -0.12 10.68
C ALA A 149 9.69 1.36 10.67
N GLY A 150 8.42 1.68 10.99
CA GLY A 150 7.95 3.06 11.10
C GLY A 150 8.69 3.86 12.17
N ARG A 151 8.88 3.27 13.35
CA ARG A 151 9.57 3.93 14.47
C ARG A 151 11.06 4.16 14.18
N LEU A 152 11.76 3.14 13.66
CA LEU A 152 13.19 3.24 13.36
C LEU A 152 13.45 4.16 12.16
N SER A 153 12.65 4.06 11.09
CA SER A 153 12.78 4.96 9.94
C SER A 153 12.56 6.43 10.33
N LYS A 154 11.65 6.72 11.28
CA LYS A 154 11.45 8.08 11.81
C LYS A 154 12.71 8.62 12.46
N LEU A 155 13.39 7.81 13.27
CA LEU A 155 14.65 8.21 13.93
C LEU A 155 15.75 8.43 12.91
N LEU A 156 15.91 7.51 11.95
CA LEU A 156 16.94 7.61 10.92
C LEU A 156 16.69 8.80 9.98
N CYS A 157 15.45 9.08 9.59
CA CYS A 157 15.12 10.29 8.80
C CYS A 157 15.50 11.56 9.54
N LYS A 158 15.26 11.62 10.86
CA LYS A 158 15.69 12.76 11.71
C LYS A 158 17.23 12.92 11.74
N GLU A 159 17.97 11.83 11.83
CA GLU A 159 19.45 11.84 11.79
C GLU A 159 19.97 12.36 10.45
N LEU A 160 19.32 11.99 9.36
CA LEU A 160 19.71 12.35 7.98
C LEU A 160 19.10 13.68 7.49
N GLY A 161 18.28 14.35 8.31
CA GLY A 161 17.65 15.62 7.96
C GLY A 161 16.57 15.53 6.87
N ILE A 162 15.87 14.38 6.79
CA ILE A 162 14.80 14.11 5.83
C ILE A 162 13.45 14.15 6.55
N GLU A 163 12.43 14.73 5.92
CA GLU A 163 11.04 14.64 6.40
C GLU A 163 10.55 13.20 6.36
N TRP A 164 9.85 12.78 7.42
CA TRP A 164 9.28 11.45 7.55
C TRP A 164 7.77 11.50 7.65
N ILE A 165 7.07 10.70 6.84
CA ILE A 165 5.61 10.53 6.89
C ILE A 165 5.26 9.04 6.81
N TRP A 166 4.27 8.61 7.61
CA TRP A 166 3.89 7.20 7.72
C TRP A 166 2.39 6.98 7.59
N PRO A 167 1.87 6.87 6.35
CA PRO A 167 0.48 6.52 6.11
C PRO A 167 0.20 5.07 6.49
N ARG A 168 -0.67 4.85 7.46
CA ARG A 168 -1.20 3.54 7.85
C ARG A 168 -2.39 3.18 6.98
N ILE A 169 -2.18 2.20 6.13
CA ILE A 169 -3.17 1.75 5.16
C ILE A 169 -4.15 0.80 5.87
N PHE A 170 -5.43 1.08 5.70
CA PHE A 170 -6.51 0.20 6.10
C PHE A 170 -6.80 -0.83 5.00
N SER A 171 -8.05 -1.24 4.79
CA SER A 171 -8.34 -2.22 3.75
C SER A 171 -8.55 -1.55 2.41
N VAL A 172 -7.68 -1.83 1.47
CA VAL A 172 -7.76 -1.34 0.11
C VAL A 172 -8.13 -2.49 -0.82
N TYR A 173 -9.07 -2.25 -1.73
CA TYR A 173 -9.48 -3.16 -2.79
C TYR A 173 -9.37 -2.47 -4.15
N GLY A 174 -9.34 -3.23 -5.22
CA GLY A 174 -9.35 -2.67 -6.58
C GLY A 174 -8.59 -3.51 -7.59
N ILE A 175 -8.25 -2.87 -8.71
CA ILE A 175 -7.49 -3.50 -9.80
C ILE A 175 -6.15 -4.01 -9.24
N TYR A 176 -5.80 -5.24 -9.61
CA TYR A 176 -4.59 -5.93 -9.16
C TYR A 176 -4.57 -6.35 -7.68
N ASP A 177 -5.71 -6.34 -7.00
CA ASP A 177 -5.82 -6.98 -5.69
C ASP A 177 -5.54 -8.49 -5.79
N LYS A 178 -5.23 -9.12 -4.67
CA LYS A 178 -4.96 -10.56 -4.66
C LYS A 178 -6.28 -11.32 -4.80
N GLU A 179 -6.30 -12.34 -5.66
CA GLU A 179 -7.46 -13.23 -5.85
C GLU A 179 -7.95 -13.86 -4.53
N SER A 180 -7.05 -14.05 -3.57
CA SER A 180 -7.36 -14.63 -2.27
C SER A 180 -7.93 -13.64 -1.24
N THR A 181 -8.15 -12.36 -1.59
CA THR A 181 -8.87 -11.44 -0.72
C THR A 181 -10.37 -11.73 -0.74
N MET A 182 -11.06 -11.42 0.35
CA MET A 182 -12.50 -11.68 0.45
C MET A 182 -13.28 -11.03 -0.70
N VAL A 183 -12.99 -9.78 -1.02
CA VAL A 183 -13.67 -9.04 -2.10
C VAL A 183 -13.44 -9.72 -3.44
N MET A 184 -12.19 -10.09 -3.79
CA MET A 184 -11.90 -10.73 -5.07
C MET A 184 -12.47 -12.15 -5.14
N THR A 185 -12.38 -12.92 -4.07
CA THR A 185 -12.99 -14.26 -3.99
C THR A 185 -14.50 -14.18 -4.20
N ALA A 186 -15.19 -13.24 -3.51
CA ALA A 186 -16.62 -13.03 -3.69
C ALA A 186 -16.98 -12.66 -5.14
N LEU A 187 -16.24 -11.72 -5.73
CA LEU A 187 -16.46 -11.29 -7.12
C LEU A 187 -16.29 -12.47 -8.11
N HIS A 188 -15.23 -13.27 -7.95
CA HIS A 188 -15.00 -14.43 -8.81
C HIS A 188 -16.10 -15.47 -8.70
N GLN A 189 -16.55 -15.78 -7.48
CA GLN A 189 -17.64 -16.72 -7.25
C GLN A 189 -18.97 -16.22 -7.84
N PHE A 190 -19.29 -14.93 -7.66
CA PHE A 190 -20.50 -14.35 -8.28
C PHE A 190 -20.43 -14.35 -9.80
N LEU A 191 -19.28 -14.04 -10.41
CA LEU A 191 -19.10 -14.09 -11.87
C LEU A 191 -19.16 -15.52 -12.42
N ALA A 192 -18.78 -16.51 -11.63
CA ALA A 192 -18.85 -17.93 -11.99
C ALA A 192 -20.23 -18.56 -11.70
N GLU A 193 -21.19 -17.79 -11.16
CA GLU A 193 -22.50 -18.27 -10.70
C GLU A 193 -22.40 -19.40 -9.66
N GLU A 194 -21.31 -19.41 -8.87
CA GLU A 194 -21.10 -20.40 -7.83
C GLU A 194 -21.91 -20.08 -6.58
N GLU A 195 -22.40 -21.11 -5.91
CA GLU A 195 -23.06 -20.97 -4.61
C GLU A 195 -22.06 -20.47 -3.60
N THR A 196 -22.29 -19.29 -3.02
CA THR A 196 -21.36 -18.63 -2.11
C THR A 196 -21.84 -18.75 -0.66
N ALA A 197 -20.96 -19.25 0.22
CA ALA A 197 -21.23 -19.28 1.66
C ALA A 197 -20.40 -18.19 2.36
N PHE A 198 -21.06 -17.21 2.92
CA PHE A 198 -20.46 -16.18 3.75
C PHE A 198 -20.88 -16.35 5.21
N THR A 199 -20.01 -15.91 6.13
CA THR A 199 -20.44 -15.65 7.50
C THR A 199 -21.47 -14.52 7.52
N PRO A 200 -22.24 -14.31 8.62
CA PRO A 200 -23.25 -13.25 8.67
C PRO A 200 -22.76 -11.85 8.31
N GLY A 201 -21.43 -11.62 8.30
CA GLY A 201 -20.81 -10.37 7.83
C GLY A 201 -21.14 -9.17 8.72
N GLU A 202 -21.38 -9.38 10.01
CA GLU A 202 -21.75 -8.35 10.98
C GLU A 202 -20.58 -7.49 11.43
N GLN A 203 -19.32 -7.95 11.21
CA GLN A 203 -18.13 -7.18 11.55
C GLN A 203 -18.05 -5.91 10.70
N GLU A 204 -17.69 -4.82 11.35
CA GLU A 204 -17.46 -3.55 10.68
C GLU A 204 -16.11 -3.52 9.96
N TRP A 205 -16.10 -2.96 8.76
CA TRP A 205 -14.93 -2.88 7.91
C TRP A 205 -14.89 -1.58 7.12
N ASP A 206 -13.70 -0.98 7.00
CA ASP A 206 -13.48 0.21 6.16
C ASP A 206 -12.73 -0.22 4.90
N TYR A 207 -13.41 -0.18 3.75
CA TYR A 207 -12.82 -0.43 2.44
C TYR A 207 -12.61 0.87 1.66
N LEU A 208 -11.39 1.06 1.16
CA LEU A 208 -11.01 2.16 0.28
C LEU A 208 -10.65 1.62 -1.11
N TYR A 209 -11.10 2.29 -2.16
CA TYR A 209 -10.73 1.92 -3.53
C TYR A 209 -9.26 2.28 -3.82
N SER A 210 -8.55 1.45 -4.59
CA SER A 210 -7.12 1.58 -4.83
C SER A 210 -6.70 2.92 -5.45
N LYS A 211 -7.50 3.48 -6.35
CA LYS A 211 -7.21 4.80 -6.96
C LYS A 211 -7.34 5.93 -5.94
N ASP A 212 -8.27 5.83 -5.00
CA ASP A 212 -8.38 6.80 -3.91
C ASP A 212 -7.20 6.67 -2.93
N ALA A 213 -6.71 5.45 -2.70
CA ALA A 213 -5.48 5.23 -1.92
C ALA A 213 -4.26 5.84 -2.63
N GLY A 214 -4.10 5.63 -3.95
CA GLY A 214 -3.05 6.25 -4.76
C GLY A 214 -3.10 7.77 -4.69
N ARG A 215 -4.29 8.36 -4.84
CA ARG A 215 -4.51 9.80 -4.69
C ARG A 215 -4.20 10.31 -3.27
N ALA A 216 -4.54 9.54 -2.24
CA ALA A 216 -4.18 9.89 -0.86
C ALA A 216 -2.66 9.95 -0.67
N PHE A 217 -1.92 8.97 -1.19
CA PHE A 217 -0.45 8.98 -1.16
C PHE A 217 0.14 10.17 -1.93
N TYR A 218 -0.38 10.48 -3.10
CA TYR A 218 0.02 11.66 -3.85
C TYR A 218 -0.20 12.95 -3.03
N LEU A 219 -1.39 13.15 -2.46
CA LEU A 219 -1.71 14.33 -1.63
C LEU A 219 -0.84 14.40 -0.36
N ILE A 220 -0.50 13.27 0.24
CA ILE A 220 0.44 13.18 1.36
C ILE A 220 1.84 13.61 0.92
N GLY A 221 2.26 13.24 -0.29
CA GLY A 221 3.51 13.70 -0.87
C GLY A 221 3.56 15.21 -1.08
N GLU A 222 2.47 15.81 -1.56
CA GLU A 222 2.38 17.24 -1.82
C GLU A 222 2.20 18.09 -0.56
N LYS A 223 1.36 17.64 0.37
CA LYS A 223 0.83 18.46 1.48
C LYS A 223 1.04 17.87 2.86
N GLY A 224 1.58 16.66 2.93
CA GLY A 224 1.79 15.97 4.20
C GLY A 224 2.78 16.73 5.11
N ARG A 225 2.59 16.61 6.40
CA ARG A 225 3.43 17.26 7.42
C ARG A 225 4.49 16.31 7.91
N ASP A 226 5.69 16.82 8.09
CA ASP A 226 6.78 16.06 8.69
C ASP A 226 6.39 15.47 10.06
N GLY A 227 6.87 14.27 10.33
CA GLY A 227 6.64 13.54 11.56
C GLY A 227 5.24 12.97 11.74
N SER A 228 4.34 13.14 10.75
CA SER A 228 2.92 12.77 10.85
C SER A 228 2.63 11.33 10.43
N ILE A 229 1.64 10.75 11.10
CA ILE A 229 0.98 9.51 10.74
C ILE A 229 -0.40 9.86 10.16
N TYR A 230 -0.77 9.22 9.05
CA TYR A 230 -2.08 9.37 8.41
C TYR A 230 -2.80 8.03 8.37
N CYS A 231 -4.08 7.98 8.73
CA CYS A 231 -4.91 6.81 8.47
C CYS A 231 -5.45 6.88 7.05
N VAL A 232 -5.09 5.92 6.19
CA VAL A 232 -5.55 5.84 4.80
C VAL A 232 -6.65 4.79 4.71
N GLY A 233 -7.88 5.26 4.82
CA GLY A 233 -9.13 4.52 4.76
C GLY A 233 -10.23 5.43 4.20
N SER A 234 -11.44 4.91 4.01
CA SER A 234 -12.59 5.71 3.55
C SER A 234 -13.15 6.63 4.66
N GLY A 235 -12.82 6.33 5.92
CA GLY A 235 -13.36 7.00 7.10
C GLY A 235 -14.81 6.63 7.40
N LYS A 236 -15.34 5.59 6.76
CA LYS A 236 -16.70 5.07 6.95
C LYS A 236 -16.67 3.56 7.06
N ALA A 237 -16.62 3.04 8.26
CA ALA A 237 -16.83 1.63 8.49
C ALA A 237 -18.31 1.27 8.19
N ARG A 238 -18.51 0.11 7.59
CA ARG A 238 -19.81 -0.51 7.34
C ARG A 238 -19.74 -1.98 7.69
N ARG A 239 -20.86 -2.59 7.98
CA ARG A 239 -20.92 -4.04 8.16
C ARG A 239 -20.51 -4.72 6.84
N LEU A 240 -19.76 -5.80 6.95
CA LEU A 240 -19.18 -6.48 5.79
C LEU A 240 -20.25 -6.94 4.78
N TYR A 241 -21.42 -7.37 5.24
CA TYR A 241 -22.53 -7.75 4.37
C TYR A 241 -23.03 -6.58 3.49
N GLU A 242 -22.90 -5.32 3.92
CA GLU A 242 -23.31 -4.15 3.14
C GLU A 242 -22.42 -3.91 1.90
N TYR A 243 -21.22 -4.47 1.88
CA TYR A 243 -20.36 -4.47 0.70
C TYR A 243 -20.66 -5.65 -0.23
N ILE A 244 -21.05 -6.79 0.32
CA ILE A 244 -21.27 -8.03 -0.45
C ILE A 244 -22.67 -8.05 -1.09
N TYR A 245 -23.69 -7.67 -0.33
CA TYR A 245 -25.09 -7.77 -0.76
C TYR A 245 -25.43 -7.01 -2.04
N PRO A 246 -25.00 -5.75 -2.27
CA PRO A 246 -25.28 -5.05 -3.51
C PRO A 246 -24.71 -5.74 -4.75
N VAL A 247 -23.55 -6.39 -4.63
CA VAL A 247 -22.90 -7.11 -5.74
C VAL A 247 -23.66 -8.39 -6.07
N SER A 248 -24.06 -9.16 -5.05
CA SER A 248 -24.85 -10.37 -5.25
C SER A 248 -26.21 -10.07 -5.88
N TYR A 249 -26.88 -9.01 -5.46
CA TYR A 249 -28.21 -8.63 -5.93
C TYR A 249 -28.22 -8.13 -7.38
N THR A 250 -27.21 -7.37 -7.80
CA THR A 250 -27.11 -6.90 -9.17
C THR A 250 -26.81 -8.02 -10.16
N HIS A 251 -26.09 -9.07 -9.76
CA HIS A 251 -25.81 -10.23 -10.61
C HIS A 251 -26.98 -11.19 -10.70
N LEU A 252 -27.64 -11.51 -9.59
CA LEU A 252 -28.78 -12.42 -9.57
C LEU A 252 -30.00 -11.88 -10.31
N ARG A 253 -30.27 -10.56 -10.28
CA ARG A 253 -31.38 -9.96 -11.03
C ARG A 253 -31.13 -9.75 -12.51
N ALA A 254 -29.88 -9.68 -12.98
CA ALA A 254 -29.60 -9.60 -14.41
C ALA A 254 -30.09 -10.85 -15.16
N HIS A 255 -30.24 -11.99 -14.47
CA HIS A 255 -30.80 -13.22 -15.07
C HIS A 255 -32.32 -13.33 -14.96
N GLU A 256 -32.95 -12.70 -13.97
CA GLU A 256 -34.44 -12.72 -13.85
C GLU A 256 -35.14 -11.81 -14.88
N THR A 257 -34.46 -10.81 -15.43
CA THR A 257 -35.03 -9.88 -16.43
C THR A 257 -34.89 -10.34 -17.88
N CYS A 258 -34.19 -11.45 -18.14
CA CYS A 258 -34.06 -12.03 -19.48
C CYS A 258 -34.97 -13.25 -19.73
N ALA A 259 -35.85 -13.59 -18.79
CA ALA A 259 -36.73 -14.76 -18.88
C ALA A 259 -38.22 -14.43 -19.06
N ASP A 260 -38.57 -13.18 -19.44
CA ASP A 260 -39.94 -12.79 -19.86
C ASP A 260 -39.97 -12.36 -21.32
#